data_f8b6ade54c1803039247fadfa52a21e1
#
_entry.id   f8b6ade54c1803039247fadfa52a21e1
#
_cell.length_a   1.000
_cell.length_b   1.000
_cell.length_c   1.000
_cell.angle_alpha   90.00
_cell.angle_beta   90.00
_cell.angle_gamma   90.00
#
_symmetry.space_group_name_H-M   'P 1'
#
loop_
_entity.id
_entity.type
_entity.pdbx_description
1 polymer ?
#
loop_
_entity_poly.entity_id
_entity_poly.type
_entity_poly.pdbx_seq_one_letter_code
_entity_poly.pdbx_strand_id
1 'polypeptide(L)'
;MKYNTSYRFVVSIIVFLFLFASCAPTIPKKALQLSKENLKDRQLQTRRFDTDEKTLLSASAAVLQDLGFNINESETDLGVIVCSKQREAESAGQVVGAVLVALLTGAVMPVDKEQLIRASLVTRPAHIDETDKSKCQTAVRITFQRIVSNTQGQTTRREGINEAEIYQEFFDKLAQSLFLEAHEI
;
A
#
# COMPACT_ATOMS: atom_id res chain seq x y z
N MET A 1 8.91 0.64 -64.08
CA MET A 1 9.22 1.82 -63.23
C MET A 1 10.50 1.52 -62.45
N LYS A 2 11.64 2.10 -62.84
CA LYS A 2 12.94 1.93 -62.16
C LYS A 2 12.98 2.93 -61.00
N TYR A 3 12.72 2.45 -59.76
CA TYR A 3 12.93 3.28 -58.56
C TYR A 3 14.43 3.55 -58.42
N ASN A 4 14.79 4.82 -58.38
CA ASN A 4 16.16 5.31 -58.32
C ASN A 4 16.82 4.77 -57.03
N THR A 5 17.99 4.16 -57.12
CA THR A 5 18.73 3.55 -55.99
C THR A 5 18.91 4.53 -54.83
N SER A 6 19.04 5.82 -55.13
CA SER A 6 19.14 6.91 -54.17
C SER A 6 17.88 7.03 -53.25
N TYR A 7 16.68 6.84 -53.82
CA TYR A 7 15.43 6.90 -53.04
C TYR A 7 15.33 5.77 -52.00
N ARG A 8 15.76 4.58 -52.38
CA ARG A 8 15.79 3.40 -51.48
C ARG A 8 16.76 3.62 -50.33
N PHE A 9 17.93 4.25 -50.57
CA PHE A 9 18.89 4.62 -49.53
C PHE A 9 18.31 5.67 -48.57
N VAL A 10 17.64 6.71 -49.05
CA VAL A 10 17.04 7.76 -48.23
C VAL A 10 15.91 7.20 -47.36
N VAL A 11 15.04 6.36 -47.92
CA VAL A 11 13.96 5.70 -47.14
C VAL A 11 14.54 4.77 -46.05
N SER A 12 15.61 4.03 -46.35
CA SER A 12 16.28 3.17 -45.39
C SER A 12 16.89 3.95 -44.20
N ILE A 13 17.47 5.12 -44.47
CA ILE A 13 18.04 6.02 -43.45
C ILE A 13 16.94 6.61 -42.57
N ILE A 14 15.81 7.01 -43.16
CA ILE A 14 14.66 7.56 -42.41
C ILE A 14 14.07 6.49 -41.49
N VAL A 15 13.87 5.26 -41.94
CA VAL A 15 13.37 4.14 -41.14
C VAL A 15 14.36 3.81 -40.02
N PHE A 16 15.66 3.84 -40.27
CA PHE A 16 16.69 3.60 -39.26
C PHE A 16 16.73 4.68 -38.18
N LEU A 17 16.50 5.96 -38.54
CA LEU A 17 16.40 7.07 -37.59
C LEU A 17 15.17 6.95 -36.66
N PHE A 18 14.04 6.43 -37.15
CA PHE A 18 12.84 6.19 -36.32
C PHE A 18 13.00 5.06 -35.30
N LEU A 19 13.90 4.10 -35.54
CA LEU A 19 14.15 2.99 -34.61
C LEU A 19 14.94 3.39 -33.35
N PHE A 20 15.62 4.55 -33.36
CA PHE A 20 16.38 5.06 -32.22
C PHE A 20 15.60 6.03 -31.32
N ALA A 21 14.35 6.38 -31.66
CA ALA A 21 13.48 7.17 -30.78
C ALA A 21 12.91 6.32 -29.62
N SER A 22 13.78 5.58 -28.90
CA SER A 22 13.44 4.89 -27.69
C SER A 22 13.29 5.93 -26.58
N CYS A 23 12.04 6.32 -26.27
CA CYS A 23 11.73 7.08 -25.07
C CYS A 23 12.05 6.22 -23.85
N ALA A 24 13.23 6.38 -23.26
CA ALA A 24 13.53 5.84 -21.94
C ALA A 24 12.63 6.55 -20.91
N PRO A 25 11.80 5.83 -20.13
CA PRO A 25 10.98 6.44 -19.10
C PRO A 25 11.89 7.05 -18.04
N THR A 26 11.91 8.37 -17.99
CA THR A 26 12.69 9.11 -16.99
C THR A 26 11.89 9.15 -15.69
N ILE A 27 12.35 8.44 -14.66
CA ILE A 27 11.74 8.52 -13.32
C ILE A 27 11.97 9.96 -12.82
N PRO A 28 10.91 10.73 -12.52
CA PRO A 28 11.08 12.10 -12.03
C PRO A 28 11.83 12.08 -10.70
N LYS A 29 12.89 12.88 -10.57
CA LYS A 29 13.72 12.96 -9.34
C LYS A 29 12.90 13.24 -8.08
N LYS A 30 11.77 13.94 -8.21
CA LYS A 30 10.82 14.21 -7.11
C LYS A 30 10.15 12.93 -6.57
N ALA A 31 10.02 11.88 -7.38
CA ALA A 31 9.44 10.61 -6.94
C ALA A 31 10.33 9.86 -5.93
N LEU A 32 11.63 10.17 -5.89
CA LEU A 32 12.60 9.59 -4.96
C LEU A 32 12.91 10.50 -3.77
N GLN A 33 12.38 11.71 -3.75
CA GLN A 33 12.58 12.64 -2.63
C GLN A 33 11.55 12.37 -1.53
N LEU A 34 12.03 12.03 -0.33
CA LEU A 34 11.20 11.95 0.87
C LEU A 34 10.72 13.36 1.24
N SER A 35 9.41 13.60 1.20
CA SER A 35 8.83 14.86 1.67
C SER A 35 8.91 14.95 3.21
N LYS A 36 8.83 16.20 3.75
CA LYS A 36 8.75 16.40 5.21
C LYS A 36 7.49 15.75 5.82
N GLU A 37 6.41 15.66 5.07
CA GLU A 37 5.18 14.95 5.45
C GLU A 37 5.46 13.47 5.70
N ASN A 38 6.27 12.81 4.85
CA ASN A 38 6.63 11.41 5.03
C ASN A 38 7.39 11.13 6.34
N LEU A 39 8.06 12.12 6.94
CA LEU A 39 8.72 11.95 8.25
C LEU A 39 7.73 11.96 9.40
N LYS A 40 6.70 12.84 9.36
CA LYS A 40 5.61 12.83 10.34
C LYS A 40 4.81 11.54 10.25
N ASP A 41 4.48 11.11 9.03
CA ASP A 41 3.76 9.87 8.79
C ASP A 41 4.55 8.66 9.34
N ARG A 42 5.87 8.64 9.17
CA ARG A 42 6.71 7.58 9.74
C ARG A 42 6.68 7.53 11.27
N GLN A 43 6.66 8.68 11.93
CA GLN A 43 6.55 8.74 13.41
C GLN A 43 5.19 8.20 13.87
N LEU A 44 4.12 8.53 13.15
CA LEU A 44 2.79 8.01 13.40
C LEU A 44 2.70 6.50 13.19
N GLN A 45 3.35 6.00 12.15
CA GLN A 45 3.33 4.61 11.69
C GLN A 45 4.22 3.67 12.50
N THR A 46 5.08 4.18 13.39
CA THR A 46 6.12 3.36 14.06
C THR A 46 6.06 3.50 15.57
N ARG A 47 6.05 2.35 16.28
CA ARG A 47 6.26 2.27 17.73
C ARG A 47 7.29 1.21 18.07
N ARG A 48 7.87 1.29 19.28
CA ARG A 48 8.79 0.32 19.85
C ARG A 48 8.15 -0.34 21.07
N PHE A 49 8.41 -1.64 21.20
CA PHE A 49 7.92 -2.46 22.30
C PHE A 49 9.08 -3.23 22.91
N ASP A 50 9.04 -3.42 24.24
CA ASP A 50 10.05 -4.18 24.99
C ASP A 50 9.71 -5.67 24.93
N THR A 51 9.81 -6.25 23.73
CA THR A 51 9.54 -7.66 23.45
C THR A 51 10.38 -8.14 22.27
N ASP A 52 10.49 -9.44 22.11
CA ASP A 52 11.15 -10.05 20.94
C ASP A 52 10.29 -9.94 19.66
N GLU A 53 10.94 -10.11 18.53
CA GLU A 53 10.32 -9.92 17.22
C GLU A 53 9.19 -10.94 16.95
N LYS A 54 9.37 -12.19 17.36
CA LYS A 54 8.41 -13.26 17.11
C LYS A 54 7.12 -13.03 17.90
N THR A 55 7.22 -12.70 19.17
CA THR A 55 6.08 -12.36 20.02
C THR A 55 5.35 -11.14 19.48
N LEU A 56 6.10 -10.07 19.12
CA LEU A 56 5.49 -8.85 18.54
C LEU A 56 4.77 -9.13 17.23
N LEU A 57 5.35 -9.97 16.36
CA LEU A 57 4.74 -10.32 15.08
C LEU A 57 3.47 -11.13 15.26
N SER A 58 3.47 -12.12 16.19
CA SER A 58 2.31 -12.93 16.55
C SER A 58 1.17 -12.08 17.09
N ALA A 59 1.44 -11.24 18.09
CA ALA A 59 0.46 -10.32 18.65
C ALA A 59 -0.09 -9.34 17.60
N SER A 60 0.77 -8.83 16.70
CA SER A 60 0.35 -7.96 15.61
C SER A 60 -0.60 -8.66 14.63
N ALA A 61 -0.33 -9.93 14.30
CA ALA A 61 -1.21 -10.73 13.45
C ALA A 61 -2.59 -10.93 14.11
N ALA A 62 -2.63 -11.29 15.39
CA ALA A 62 -3.86 -11.46 16.15
C ALA A 62 -4.69 -10.16 16.17
N VAL A 63 -4.08 -9.03 16.51
CA VAL A 63 -4.75 -7.71 16.50
C VAL A 63 -5.30 -7.34 15.12
N LEU A 64 -4.56 -7.60 14.05
CA LEU A 64 -5.05 -7.34 12.69
C LEU A 64 -6.26 -8.21 12.34
N GLN A 65 -6.27 -9.49 12.75
CA GLN A 65 -7.42 -10.39 12.58
C GLN A 65 -8.62 -9.94 13.41
N ASP A 66 -8.42 -9.50 14.66
CA ASP A 66 -9.49 -8.94 15.53
C ASP A 66 -10.09 -7.66 14.95
N LEU A 67 -9.28 -6.85 14.25
CA LEU A 67 -9.74 -5.70 13.49
C LEU A 67 -10.46 -6.07 12.18
N GLY A 68 -10.59 -7.36 11.88
CA GLY A 68 -11.29 -7.91 10.72
C GLY A 68 -10.47 -7.91 9.43
N PHE A 69 -9.14 -7.88 9.52
CA PHE A 69 -8.27 -8.08 8.36
C PHE A 69 -8.02 -9.58 8.13
N ASN A 70 -7.97 -9.96 6.86
CA ASN A 70 -7.51 -11.27 6.44
C ASN A 70 -6.01 -11.19 6.13
N ILE A 71 -5.22 -12.08 6.74
CA ILE A 71 -3.79 -12.18 6.44
C ILE A 71 -3.63 -12.77 5.05
N ASN A 72 -3.02 -12.02 4.15
CA ASN A 72 -2.74 -12.44 2.77
C ASN A 72 -1.36 -13.10 2.67
N GLU A 73 -0.38 -12.57 3.41
CA GLU A 73 1.00 -13.01 3.38
C GLU A 73 1.65 -12.75 4.73
N SER A 74 2.42 -13.68 5.23
CA SER A 74 3.17 -13.56 6.48
C SER A 74 4.52 -14.25 6.33
N GLU A 75 5.59 -13.45 6.37
CA GLU A 75 6.98 -13.90 6.29
C GLU A 75 7.65 -13.66 7.64
N THR A 76 7.63 -14.67 8.50
CA THR A 76 8.14 -14.56 9.88
C THR A 76 9.63 -14.29 9.95
N ASP A 77 10.42 -14.87 9.03
CA ASP A 77 11.88 -14.68 8.98
C ASP A 77 12.26 -13.24 8.56
N LEU A 78 11.37 -12.55 7.85
CA LEU A 78 11.56 -11.16 7.45
C LEU A 78 10.82 -10.18 8.35
N GLY A 79 10.03 -10.66 9.30
CA GLY A 79 9.21 -9.83 10.16
C GLY A 79 8.13 -9.04 9.41
N VAL A 80 7.51 -9.62 8.37
CA VAL A 80 6.57 -8.93 7.49
C VAL A 80 5.19 -9.59 7.49
N ILE A 81 4.14 -8.77 7.62
CA ILE A 81 2.75 -9.19 7.43
C ILE A 81 2.09 -8.25 6.42
N VAL A 82 1.38 -8.84 5.45
CA VAL A 82 0.49 -8.13 4.53
C VAL A 82 -0.92 -8.68 4.72
N CYS A 83 -1.87 -7.79 4.97
CA CYS A 83 -3.26 -8.17 5.17
C CYS A 83 -4.21 -7.19 4.49
N SER A 84 -5.45 -7.60 4.32
CA SER A 84 -6.46 -6.79 3.66
C SER A 84 -7.84 -6.99 4.26
N LYS A 85 -8.67 -5.93 4.19
CA LYS A 85 -10.07 -5.92 4.61
C LYS A 85 -10.92 -5.29 3.52
N GLN A 86 -11.93 -6.00 3.09
CA GLN A 86 -12.85 -5.55 2.05
C GLN A 86 -14.03 -4.81 2.68
N ARG A 87 -14.46 -3.70 2.07
CA ARG A 87 -15.67 -2.95 2.40
C ARG A 87 -16.38 -2.57 1.12
N GLU A 88 -17.69 -2.46 1.19
CA GLU A 88 -18.46 -1.83 0.11
C GLU A 88 -18.18 -0.33 0.08
N ALA A 89 -17.94 0.19 -1.13
CA ALA A 89 -17.60 1.60 -1.35
C ALA A 89 -18.74 2.37 -2.05
N GLU A 90 -19.95 1.78 -2.11
CA GLU A 90 -21.06 2.38 -2.83
C GLU A 90 -21.46 3.74 -2.21
N SER A 91 -21.46 4.76 -3.05
CA SER A 91 -22.01 6.07 -2.73
C SER A 91 -23.38 6.20 -3.38
N ALA A 92 -24.43 6.39 -2.58
CA ALA A 92 -25.80 6.55 -3.08
C ALA A 92 -25.93 7.64 -4.18
N GLY A 93 -25.14 8.72 -4.07
CA GLY A 93 -25.10 9.78 -5.08
C GLY A 93 -24.49 9.33 -6.41
N GLN A 94 -23.47 8.48 -6.41
CA GLN A 94 -22.88 7.94 -7.64
C GLN A 94 -23.82 6.99 -8.35
N VAL A 95 -24.53 6.14 -7.61
CA VAL A 95 -25.50 5.19 -8.16
C VAL A 95 -26.65 5.94 -8.84
N VAL A 96 -27.24 6.94 -8.18
CA VAL A 96 -28.33 7.75 -8.74
C VAL A 96 -27.85 8.50 -10.00
N GLY A 97 -26.66 9.10 -9.97
CA GLY A 97 -26.07 9.78 -11.12
C GLY A 97 -25.84 8.85 -12.30
N ALA A 98 -25.31 7.65 -12.07
CA ALA A 98 -25.08 6.64 -13.11
C ALA A 98 -26.40 6.15 -13.75
N VAL A 99 -27.45 5.94 -12.96
CA VAL A 99 -28.78 5.55 -13.45
C VAL A 99 -29.38 6.64 -14.32
N LEU A 100 -29.31 7.91 -13.91
CA LEU A 100 -29.84 9.02 -14.70
C LEU A 100 -29.09 9.15 -16.04
N VAL A 101 -27.77 9.02 -16.06
CA VAL A 101 -26.99 9.07 -17.30
C VAL A 101 -27.34 7.87 -18.20
N ALA A 102 -27.47 6.66 -17.65
CA ALA A 102 -27.84 5.48 -18.40
C ALA A 102 -29.20 5.61 -19.06
N LEU A 103 -30.18 6.20 -18.36
CA LEU A 103 -31.54 6.45 -18.89
C LEU A 103 -31.56 7.49 -20.02
N LEU A 104 -30.70 8.52 -19.93
CA LEU A 104 -30.67 9.61 -20.90
C LEU A 104 -29.80 9.31 -22.13
N THR A 105 -28.75 8.56 -21.99
CA THR A 105 -27.72 8.37 -23.04
C THR A 105 -27.54 6.92 -23.49
N GLY A 106 -28.08 5.95 -22.73
CA GLY A 106 -27.80 4.53 -22.92
C GLY A 106 -26.41 4.10 -22.52
N ALA A 107 -25.60 5.03 -21.98
CA ALA A 107 -24.22 4.74 -21.56
C ALA A 107 -24.19 4.24 -20.12
N VAL A 108 -23.49 3.13 -19.88
CA VAL A 108 -23.23 2.61 -18.54
C VAL A 108 -22.02 3.31 -17.95
N MET A 109 -22.22 4.10 -16.89
CA MET A 109 -21.13 4.69 -16.13
C MET A 109 -20.69 3.75 -15.00
N PRO A 110 -19.39 3.40 -14.93
CA PRO A 110 -18.88 2.62 -13.82
C PRO A 110 -18.92 3.44 -12.53
N VAL A 111 -19.44 2.84 -11.46
CA VAL A 111 -19.46 3.43 -10.10
C VAL A 111 -18.48 2.70 -9.19
N ASP A 112 -17.99 3.38 -8.16
CA ASP A 112 -17.14 2.76 -7.14
C ASP A 112 -17.98 1.71 -6.38
N LYS A 113 -17.53 0.46 -6.43
CA LYS A 113 -18.26 -0.67 -5.85
C LYS A 113 -17.57 -1.23 -4.62
N GLU A 114 -16.28 -1.38 -4.69
CA GLU A 114 -15.51 -2.07 -3.67
C GLU A 114 -14.38 -1.19 -3.13
N GLN A 115 -14.20 -1.24 -1.82
CA GLN A 115 -13.08 -0.61 -1.13
C GLN A 115 -12.27 -1.69 -0.44
N LEU A 116 -10.99 -1.82 -0.82
CA LEU A 116 -10.02 -2.68 -0.18
C LEU A 116 -9.10 -1.83 0.69
N ILE A 117 -9.07 -2.09 1.99
CA ILE A 117 -8.08 -1.54 2.91
C ILE A 117 -6.97 -2.58 3.03
N ARG A 118 -5.76 -2.21 2.62
CA ARG A 118 -4.57 -3.04 2.76
C ARG A 118 -3.72 -2.49 3.89
N ALA A 119 -3.26 -3.37 4.77
CA ALA A 119 -2.25 -3.03 5.76
C ALA A 119 -0.96 -3.80 5.46
N SER A 120 0.18 -3.13 5.65
CA SER A 120 1.51 -3.73 5.57
C SER A 120 2.26 -3.40 6.85
N LEU A 121 2.69 -4.43 7.54
CA LEU A 121 3.40 -4.35 8.82
C LEU A 121 4.79 -4.93 8.65
N VAL A 122 5.77 -4.27 9.26
CA VAL A 122 7.16 -4.72 9.30
C VAL A 122 7.69 -4.56 10.72
N THR A 123 8.29 -5.61 11.26
CA THR A 123 9.03 -5.60 12.52
C THR A 123 10.52 -5.52 12.27
N ARG A 124 11.26 -4.96 13.22
CA ARG A 124 12.72 -4.94 13.22
C ARG A 124 13.25 -4.92 14.65
N PRO A 125 14.21 -5.78 15.01
CA PRO A 125 14.94 -5.66 16.27
C PRO A 125 15.58 -4.26 16.38
N ALA A 126 15.35 -3.58 17.50
CA ALA A 126 15.91 -2.28 17.81
C ALA A 126 16.87 -2.45 19.00
N HIS A 127 18.15 -2.63 18.73
CA HIS A 127 19.16 -2.66 19.79
C HIS A 127 19.36 -1.25 20.33
N ILE A 128 19.13 -1.06 21.63
CA ILE A 128 19.34 0.24 22.30
C ILE A 128 20.78 0.35 22.81
N ASP A 129 21.42 -0.78 23.15
CA ASP A 129 22.78 -0.77 23.72
C ASP A 129 23.48 -2.09 23.37
N GLU A 130 24.71 -2.01 22.83
CA GLU A 130 25.53 -3.19 22.54
C GLU A 130 26.01 -3.89 23.83
N THR A 131 25.92 -3.20 24.97
CA THR A 131 26.40 -3.69 26.28
C THR A 131 25.33 -4.42 27.08
N ASP A 132 24.03 -4.18 26.87
CA ASP A 132 22.94 -4.83 27.60
C ASP A 132 22.02 -5.65 26.69
N LYS A 133 22.44 -6.89 26.39
CA LYS A 133 21.69 -7.86 25.59
C LYS A 133 20.39 -8.38 26.26
N SER A 134 20.12 -7.98 27.50
CA SER A 134 18.93 -8.42 28.24
C SER A 134 17.66 -7.64 27.88
N LYS A 135 17.77 -6.49 27.22
CA LYS A 135 16.65 -5.65 26.77
C LYS A 135 16.41 -5.83 25.29
N CYS A 136 15.60 -6.82 24.93
CA CYS A 136 15.08 -6.96 23.57
C CYS A 136 14.03 -5.88 23.32
N GLN A 137 14.32 -4.91 22.46
CA GLN A 137 13.31 -4.00 21.90
C GLN A 137 13.10 -4.32 20.45
N THR A 138 11.86 -4.30 20.05
CA THR A 138 11.47 -4.46 18.63
C THR A 138 10.64 -3.25 18.19
N ALA A 139 11.03 -2.67 17.07
CA ALA A 139 10.26 -1.64 16.40
C ALA A 139 9.26 -2.30 15.44
N VAL A 140 8.01 -1.86 15.47
CA VAL A 140 6.99 -2.23 14.51
C VAL A 140 6.54 -1.00 13.73
N ARG A 141 6.45 -1.14 12.42
CA ARG A 141 5.90 -0.14 11.53
C ARG A 141 4.73 -0.73 10.76
N ILE A 142 3.60 -0.02 10.79
CA ILE A 142 2.41 -0.38 10.01
C ILE A 142 2.04 0.76 9.08
N THR A 143 1.55 0.43 7.88
CA THR A 143 1.02 1.39 6.90
C THR A 143 -0.32 0.89 6.39
N PHE A 144 -1.29 1.81 6.28
CA PHE A 144 -2.61 1.51 5.72
C PHE A 144 -2.78 2.20 4.38
N GLN A 145 -3.40 1.51 3.43
CA GLN A 145 -3.71 2.00 2.10
C GLN A 145 -5.15 1.67 1.73
N ARG A 146 -5.86 2.64 1.18
CA ARG A 146 -7.19 2.47 0.60
C ARG A 146 -7.06 2.29 -0.91
N ILE A 147 -7.72 1.26 -1.44
CA ILE A 147 -7.81 0.97 -2.87
C ILE A 147 -9.30 0.88 -3.18
N VAL A 148 -9.78 1.73 -4.10
CA VAL A 148 -11.18 1.73 -4.54
C VAL A 148 -11.24 1.20 -5.96
N SER A 149 -12.17 0.28 -6.21
CA SER A 149 -12.42 -0.31 -7.53
C SER A 149 -13.85 -0.07 -7.96
N ASN A 150 -14.05 0.14 -9.27
CA ASN A 150 -15.39 0.33 -9.85
C ASN A 150 -16.06 -1.03 -10.16
N THR A 151 -17.30 -0.95 -10.64
CA THR A 151 -18.11 -2.12 -11.05
C THR A 151 -17.47 -2.95 -12.16
N GLN A 152 -16.46 -2.43 -12.88
CA GLN A 152 -15.71 -3.15 -13.91
C GLN A 152 -14.41 -3.77 -13.37
N GLY A 153 -14.15 -3.68 -12.06
CA GLY A 153 -12.93 -4.18 -11.41
C GLY A 153 -11.69 -3.30 -11.63
N GLN A 154 -11.85 -2.10 -12.18
CA GLN A 154 -10.73 -1.18 -12.40
C GLN A 154 -10.49 -0.35 -11.14
N THR A 155 -9.23 -0.21 -10.73
CA THR A 155 -8.86 0.67 -9.62
C THR A 155 -9.06 2.13 -10.02
N THR A 156 -9.97 2.82 -9.34
CA THR A 156 -10.29 4.25 -9.55
C THR A 156 -9.48 5.15 -8.62
N ARG A 157 -9.11 4.66 -7.43
CA ARG A 157 -8.37 5.43 -6.42
C ARG A 157 -7.42 4.54 -5.63
N ARG A 158 -6.24 5.08 -5.33
CA ARG A 158 -5.28 4.48 -4.41
C ARG A 158 -4.66 5.57 -3.56
N GLU A 159 -4.84 5.51 -2.26
CA GLU A 159 -4.37 6.53 -1.32
C GLU A 159 -3.86 5.92 -0.03
N GLY A 160 -2.83 6.53 0.58
CA GLY A 160 -2.41 6.19 1.95
C GLY A 160 -3.42 6.73 2.95
N ILE A 161 -3.65 5.98 4.02
CA ILE A 161 -4.47 6.38 5.15
C ILE A 161 -3.51 6.91 6.23
N ASN A 162 -3.60 8.20 6.57
CA ASN A 162 -2.69 8.88 7.51
C ASN A 162 -3.43 9.52 8.70
N GLU A 163 -4.68 9.09 8.94
CA GLU A 163 -5.47 9.49 10.09
C GLU A 163 -4.85 8.93 11.37
N ALA A 164 -4.45 9.82 12.29
CA ALA A 164 -3.73 9.47 13.52
C ALA A 164 -4.50 8.48 14.41
N GLU A 165 -5.81 8.60 14.44
CA GLU A 165 -6.71 7.78 15.26
C GLU A 165 -6.64 6.30 14.89
N ILE A 166 -6.49 5.97 13.59
CA ILE A 166 -6.40 4.58 13.10
C ILE A 166 -5.11 3.92 13.59
N TYR A 167 -4.00 4.64 13.52
CA TYR A 167 -2.71 4.15 14.01
C TYR A 167 -2.70 4.03 15.52
N GLN A 168 -3.29 4.99 16.23
CA GLN A 168 -3.39 4.96 17.67
C GLN A 168 -4.22 3.78 18.15
N GLU A 169 -5.39 3.54 17.55
CA GLU A 169 -6.24 2.39 17.88
C GLU A 169 -5.49 1.06 17.68
N PHE A 170 -4.78 0.90 16.56
CA PHE A 170 -3.98 -0.29 16.31
C PHE A 170 -2.90 -0.49 17.38
N PHE A 171 -2.12 0.55 17.68
CA PHE A 171 -1.03 0.44 18.64
C PHE A 171 -1.51 0.27 20.08
N ASP A 172 -2.64 0.83 20.45
CA ASP A 172 -3.22 0.66 21.79
C ASP A 172 -3.74 -0.78 21.97
N LYS A 173 -4.39 -1.36 20.95
CA LYS A 173 -4.77 -2.77 20.95
C LYS A 173 -3.55 -3.70 20.98
N LEU A 174 -2.49 -3.37 20.25
CA LEU A 174 -1.25 -4.14 20.25
C LEU A 174 -0.58 -4.10 21.63
N ALA A 175 -0.51 -2.93 22.26
CA ALA A 175 0.02 -2.81 23.61
C ALA A 175 -0.80 -3.63 24.63
N GLN A 176 -2.12 -3.62 24.52
CA GLN A 176 -3.01 -4.41 25.37
C GLN A 176 -2.81 -5.92 25.14
N SER A 177 -2.71 -6.38 23.89
CA SER A 177 -2.47 -7.78 23.56
C SER A 177 -1.15 -8.28 24.14
N LEU A 178 -0.07 -7.52 23.97
CA LEU A 178 1.24 -7.86 24.53
C LEU A 178 1.25 -7.88 26.06
N PHE A 179 0.49 -6.99 26.72
CA PHE A 179 0.34 -6.99 28.16
C PHE A 179 -0.37 -8.25 28.68
N LEU A 180 -1.44 -8.66 28.00
CA LEU A 180 -2.20 -9.87 28.36
C LEU A 180 -1.36 -11.13 28.14
N GLU A 181 -0.64 -11.23 27.02
CA GLU A 181 0.24 -12.35 26.71
C GLU A 181 1.38 -12.48 27.73
N ALA A 182 1.99 -11.36 28.16
CA ALA A 182 3.05 -11.34 29.16
C ALA A 182 2.56 -11.78 30.57
N HIS A 183 1.26 -11.70 30.87
CA HIS A 183 0.66 -12.05 32.16
C HIS A 183 -0.15 -13.35 32.13
N GLU A 184 -0.14 -14.10 31.01
CA GLU A 184 -0.87 -15.37 30.83
C GLU A 184 -2.36 -15.31 31.23
N ILE A 185 -3.02 -14.17 30.92
CA ILE A 185 -4.44 -13.92 31.27
C ILE A 185 -5.31 -14.19 30.04
#